data_e7b77c6de9927c27a8ddb5b69d72a645
#
_entry.id   e7b77c6de9927c27a8ddb5b69d72a645
#
_cell.length_a   1.000
_cell.length_b   1.000
_cell.length_c   1.000
_cell.angle_alpha   90.00
_cell.angle_beta   90.00
_cell.angle_gamma   90.00
#
_symmetry.space_group_name_H-M   'P 1'
#
loop_
_entity.id
_entity.type
_entity.pdbx_description
1 polymer ?
#
loop_
_entity_poly.entity_id
_entity_poly.type
_entity_poly.pdbx_seq_one_letter_code
_entity_poly.pdbx_strand_id
1 'polypeptide(L)'
;MQGREGYIWPNLIAATSVSSMIDRQGSRRTRVLSGFLCLFTFLLAGCATSMGPPTIARDRFDYVNSVSESWKRQMLLNLLKTRYVDAPVFMDISSVINSYSVEGAVELGGEIAPVGQGDTFAGVGVTGRYADKPTISYVPLAGEKFAKSLMTPLPTKGILLLIQSGLPADVVLRVCVNSINGIENSYGGMGNPRAGNPKYRELMTAFRQSQAAGVSGMRIMQDKGTQGIVIFFHPSTDQSVSPYVTKIRGLLGLDPSVRKYNVVYGSYPENNREIAILTRSVMQVLTDFASYIDVPEADLSEGRVYKPQRTVEQLLLFPPILRVHTGSSEPDDAYVTVRYRNHWFWIDDRDTRSKVMFNSVLLLFSLTETAKSQPMPLVTIPTQ
;
A
#
# COMPACT_ATOMS: atom_id res chain seq x y z
N MET A 1 -18.44 1.25 -5.40
CA MET A 1 -18.66 -0.17 -5.67
C MET A 1 -19.33 -0.29 -7.03
N GLN A 2 -18.55 -0.31 -8.11
CA GLN A 2 -19.06 -0.72 -9.41
C GLN A 2 -18.50 -2.13 -9.64
N GLY A 3 -19.42 -3.10 -9.61
CA GLY A 3 -19.10 -4.46 -9.99
C GLY A 3 -18.64 -4.46 -11.46
N ARG A 4 -17.49 -5.07 -11.73
CA ARG A 4 -17.11 -5.40 -13.10
C ARG A 4 -18.22 -6.27 -13.67
N GLU A 5 -18.99 -5.69 -14.58
CA GLU A 5 -19.93 -6.46 -15.40
C GLU A 5 -19.14 -7.52 -16.17
N GLY A 6 -19.59 -8.76 -16.04
CA GLY A 6 -19.00 -9.88 -16.75
C GLY A 6 -19.05 -9.60 -18.26
N TYR A 7 -17.94 -9.77 -18.95
CA TYR A 7 -17.87 -9.72 -20.40
C TYR A 7 -18.79 -10.80 -20.98
N ILE A 8 -19.92 -10.36 -21.52
CA ILE A 8 -20.80 -11.20 -22.33
C ILE A 8 -20.26 -11.12 -23.75
N TRP A 9 -19.67 -12.20 -24.23
CA TRP A 9 -19.36 -12.31 -25.66
C TRP A 9 -20.67 -12.38 -26.44
N PRO A 10 -20.78 -11.65 -27.58
CA PRO A 10 -22.00 -11.69 -28.37
C PRO A 10 -22.20 -13.10 -28.92
N ASN A 11 -23.48 -13.52 -28.89
CA ASN A 11 -23.94 -14.78 -29.44
C ASN A 11 -23.53 -14.90 -30.90
N LEU A 12 -22.59 -15.80 -31.20
CA LEU A 12 -22.29 -16.17 -32.58
C LEU A 12 -23.33 -17.20 -33.04
N ILE A 13 -24.41 -16.72 -33.61
CA ILE A 13 -25.40 -17.57 -34.30
C ILE A 13 -24.87 -17.75 -35.72
N ALA A 14 -24.20 -18.86 -35.98
CA ALA A 14 -23.91 -19.28 -37.34
C ALA A 14 -25.06 -20.16 -37.85
N ALA A 15 -26.00 -19.53 -38.56
CA ALA A 15 -27.01 -20.25 -39.31
C ALA A 15 -26.44 -20.66 -40.66
N THR A 16 -26.13 -21.92 -40.84
CA THR A 16 -25.79 -22.49 -42.14
C THR A 16 -27.03 -23.22 -42.69
N SER A 17 -27.64 -22.63 -43.74
CA SER A 17 -28.67 -23.28 -44.52
C SER A 17 -28.02 -24.32 -45.45
N VAL A 18 -28.35 -25.58 -45.24
CA VAL A 18 -27.96 -26.64 -46.17
C VAL A 18 -29.11 -26.92 -47.10
N SER A 19 -29.08 -26.36 -48.31
CA SER A 19 -30.02 -26.67 -49.37
C SER A 19 -29.70 -28.05 -49.94
N SER A 20 -30.70 -28.92 -50.03
CA SER A 20 -30.61 -30.31 -50.52
C SER A 20 -30.28 -30.36 -52.02
N MET A 21 -29.07 -30.81 -52.39
CA MET A 21 -28.80 -31.44 -53.68
C MET A 21 -28.45 -32.88 -53.43
N ILE A 22 -29.42 -33.78 -53.63
CA ILE A 22 -29.17 -35.21 -53.80
C ILE A 22 -28.77 -35.38 -55.26
N ASP A 23 -27.48 -35.59 -55.51
CA ASP A 23 -27.00 -36.60 -56.47
C ASP A 23 -25.47 -36.77 -56.46
N ARG A 24 -25.07 -38.06 -56.46
CA ARG A 24 -23.80 -38.63 -56.89
C ARG A 24 -22.47 -38.01 -56.40
N GLN A 25 -21.93 -38.58 -55.35
CA GLN A 25 -20.51 -39.03 -55.25
C GLN A 25 -20.12 -39.32 -53.81
N GLY A 26 -20.09 -40.58 -53.40
CA GLY A 26 -19.75 -41.05 -52.05
C GLY A 26 -18.30 -40.79 -51.58
N SER A 27 -17.44 -40.20 -52.40
CA SER A 27 -16.06 -39.89 -52.09
C SER A 27 -15.81 -38.43 -51.58
N ARG A 28 -16.66 -37.50 -51.95
CA ARG A 28 -16.51 -36.10 -51.52
C ARG A 28 -17.15 -35.86 -50.14
N ARG A 29 -18.27 -36.53 -49.84
CA ARG A 29 -18.95 -36.38 -48.53
C ARG A 29 -18.14 -36.82 -47.33
N THR A 30 -17.40 -37.93 -47.45
CA THR A 30 -16.51 -38.40 -46.39
C THR A 30 -15.33 -37.45 -46.11
N ARG A 31 -14.75 -36.82 -47.14
CA ARG A 31 -13.67 -35.83 -46.96
C ARG A 31 -14.14 -34.52 -46.34
N VAL A 32 -15.32 -34.04 -46.69
CA VAL A 32 -15.91 -32.84 -46.06
C VAL A 32 -16.29 -33.08 -44.63
N LEU A 33 -16.90 -34.24 -44.31
CA LEU A 33 -17.25 -34.63 -42.96
C LEU A 33 -15.99 -34.82 -42.05
N SER A 34 -14.95 -35.41 -42.61
CA SER A 34 -13.66 -35.58 -41.91
C SER A 34 -12.96 -34.24 -41.67
N GLY A 35 -13.03 -33.31 -42.63
CA GLY A 35 -12.50 -31.95 -42.47
C GLY A 35 -13.25 -31.13 -41.42
N PHE A 36 -14.57 -31.27 -41.37
CA PHE A 36 -15.41 -30.62 -40.33
C PHE A 36 -15.17 -31.20 -38.97
N LEU A 37 -15.00 -32.50 -38.84
CA LEU A 37 -14.67 -33.19 -37.58
C LEU A 37 -13.28 -32.79 -37.07
N CYS A 38 -12.27 -32.68 -37.94
CA CYS A 38 -10.93 -32.20 -37.58
C CYS A 38 -10.94 -30.71 -37.15
N LEU A 39 -11.71 -29.84 -37.83
CA LEU A 39 -11.84 -28.46 -37.48
C LEU A 39 -12.56 -28.28 -36.11
N PHE A 40 -13.58 -29.11 -35.87
CA PHE A 40 -14.32 -29.12 -34.60
C PHE A 40 -13.48 -29.63 -33.43
N THR A 41 -12.63 -30.65 -33.65
CA THR A 41 -11.68 -31.12 -32.61
C THR A 41 -10.56 -30.10 -32.34
N PHE A 42 -10.13 -29.34 -33.34
CA PHE A 42 -9.16 -28.25 -33.14
C PHE A 42 -9.76 -27.08 -32.37
N LEU A 43 -11.03 -26.75 -32.57
CA LEU A 43 -11.74 -25.69 -31.83
C LEU A 43 -11.98 -26.10 -30.35
N LEU A 44 -12.19 -27.37 -30.07
CA LEU A 44 -12.35 -27.87 -28.71
C LEU A 44 -11.03 -27.96 -27.93
N ALA A 45 -9.91 -28.16 -28.59
CA ALA A 45 -8.60 -28.20 -27.97
C ALA A 45 -8.09 -26.81 -27.50
N GLY A 46 -8.60 -25.72 -28.08
CA GLY A 46 -8.16 -24.34 -27.75
C GLY A 46 -8.66 -23.82 -26.41
N CYS A 47 -9.74 -24.38 -25.84
CA CYS A 47 -10.34 -23.82 -24.60
C CYS A 47 -9.81 -24.43 -23.29
N ALA A 48 -9.02 -25.49 -23.34
CA ALA A 48 -8.64 -26.24 -22.13
C ALA A 48 -7.43 -25.65 -21.37
N THR A 49 -6.72 -24.66 -21.93
CA THR A 49 -5.43 -24.19 -21.38
C THR A 49 -5.50 -22.94 -20.52
N SER A 50 -6.68 -22.31 -20.35
CA SER A 50 -6.79 -21.02 -19.67
C SER A 50 -7.30 -21.10 -18.22
N MET A 51 -7.56 -22.28 -17.69
CA MET A 51 -8.06 -22.47 -16.32
C MET A 51 -7.11 -23.31 -15.47
N GLY A 52 -7.03 -23.00 -14.18
CA GLY A 52 -6.19 -23.73 -13.23
C GLY A 52 -4.81 -23.08 -13.04
N PRO A 53 -3.72 -23.86 -12.90
CA PRO A 53 -2.40 -23.34 -12.55
C PRO A 53 -1.87 -22.15 -13.40
N PRO A 54 -2.15 -22.04 -14.72
CA PRO A 54 -1.74 -20.89 -15.51
C PRO A 54 -2.38 -19.57 -15.11
N THR A 55 -3.57 -19.58 -14.47
CA THR A 55 -4.24 -18.34 -14.05
C THR A 55 -3.64 -17.77 -12.78
N ILE A 56 -2.96 -18.59 -11.96
CA ILE A 56 -2.42 -18.18 -10.64
C ILE A 56 -1.47 -16.99 -10.78
N ALA A 57 -0.61 -16.97 -11.78
CA ALA A 57 0.34 -15.86 -11.95
C ALA A 57 -0.40 -14.55 -12.25
N ARG A 58 -1.34 -14.55 -13.20
CA ARG A 58 -2.15 -13.38 -13.56
C ARG A 58 -2.95 -12.89 -12.36
N ASP A 59 -3.71 -13.78 -11.74
CA ASP A 59 -4.59 -13.45 -10.63
C ASP A 59 -3.81 -12.90 -9.44
N ARG A 60 -2.66 -13.51 -9.14
CA ARG A 60 -1.79 -13.02 -8.07
C ARG A 60 -1.34 -11.59 -8.31
N PHE A 61 -0.94 -11.22 -9.53
CA PHE A 61 -0.53 -9.86 -9.84
C PHE A 61 -1.71 -8.88 -9.77
N ASP A 62 -2.87 -9.23 -10.31
CA ASP A 62 -4.05 -8.40 -10.30
C ASP A 62 -4.54 -8.13 -8.86
N TYR A 63 -4.57 -9.17 -8.02
CA TYR A 63 -4.95 -9.01 -6.61
C TYR A 63 -3.91 -8.24 -5.80
N VAL A 64 -2.62 -8.50 -5.98
CA VAL A 64 -1.56 -7.73 -5.28
C VAL A 64 -1.65 -6.25 -5.63
N ASN A 65 -1.83 -5.91 -6.90
CA ASN A 65 -2.00 -4.52 -7.32
C ASN A 65 -3.27 -3.90 -6.70
N SER A 66 -4.40 -4.60 -6.77
CA SER A 66 -5.67 -4.12 -6.22
C SER A 66 -5.62 -3.93 -4.70
N VAL A 67 -4.99 -4.84 -3.98
CA VAL A 67 -4.79 -4.75 -2.52
C VAL A 67 -3.86 -3.58 -2.19
N SER A 68 -2.75 -3.43 -2.92
CA SER A 68 -1.80 -2.32 -2.72
C SER A 68 -2.47 -0.97 -2.94
N GLU A 69 -3.25 -0.82 -4.01
CA GLU A 69 -4.01 0.40 -4.26
C GLU A 69 -5.07 0.66 -3.18
N SER A 70 -5.75 -0.40 -2.74
CA SER A 70 -6.72 -0.31 -1.64
C SER A 70 -6.08 0.20 -0.35
N TRP A 71 -4.89 -0.30 0.01
CA TRP A 71 -4.16 0.14 1.20
C TRP A 71 -3.71 1.59 1.11
N LYS A 72 -3.18 2.02 -0.04
CA LYS A 72 -2.81 3.41 -0.26
C LYS A 72 -4.01 4.34 -0.09
N ARG A 73 -5.14 4.01 -0.73
CA ARG A 73 -6.38 4.80 -0.61
C ARG A 73 -6.93 4.81 0.81
N GLN A 74 -6.91 3.68 1.51
CA GLN A 74 -7.34 3.60 2.91
C GLN A 74 -6.47 4.47 3.82
N MET A 75 -5.15 4.44 3.65
CA MET A 75 -4.23 5.27 4.43
C MET A 75 -4.47 6.75 4.17
N LEU A 76 -4.58 7.17 2.89
CA LEU A 76 -4.88 8.55 2.56
C LEU A 76 -6.23 9.00 3.13
N LEU A 77 -7.27 8.15 3.05
CA LEU A 77 -8.58 8.41 3.63
C LEU A 77 -8.50 8.61 5.16
N ASN A 78 -7.70 7.80 5.85
CA ASN A 78 -7.55 7.91 7.29
C ASN A 78 -6.73 9.14 7.71
N LEU A 79 -5.75 9.56 6.91
CA LEU A 79 -5.08 10.84 7.08
C LEU A 79 -6.07 12.02 6.90
N LEU A 80 -6.96 11.96 5.90
CA LEU A 80 -8.01 12.96 5.69
C LEU A 80 -9.00 12.99 6.85
N LYS A 81 -9.49 11.83 7.30
CA LYS A 81 -10.35 11.75 8.49
C LYS A 81 -9.67 12.40 9.69
N THR A 82 -8.41 12.08 9.94
CA THR A 82 -7.63 12.71 11.02
C THR A 82 -7.54 14.22 10.83
N ARG A 83 -7.36 14.71 9.59
CA ARG A 83 -7.31 16.15 9.28
C ARG A 83 -8.62 16.88 9.61
N TYR A 84 -9.75 16.21 9.38
CA TYR A 84 -11.10 16.70 9.66
C TYR A 84 -11.64 16.33 11.04
N VAL A 85 -10.79 15.78 11.92
CA VAL A 85 -11.17 15.34 13.28
C VAL A 85 -12.20 14.21 13.28
N ASP A 86 -12.31 13.48 12.17
CA ASP A 86 -13.11 12.27 12.08
C ASP A 86 -12.29 11.06 12.54
N ALA A 87 -12.95 10.06 13.11
CA ALA A 87 -12.30 8.85 13.60
C ALA A 87 -11.70 8.03 12.40
N PRO A 88 -10.41 7.73 12.42
CA PRO A 88 -9.82 6.83 11.42
C PRO A 88 -10.33 5.40 11.61
N VAL A 89 -10.62 4.72 10.51
CA VAL A 89 -11.05 3.32 10.51
C VAL A 89 -10.18 2.54 9.55
N PHE A 90 -9.56 1.49 10.04
CA PHE A 90 -8.71 0.61 9.25
C PHE A 90 -9.40 -0.74 9.07
N MET A 91 -9.29 -1.29 7.88
CA MET A 91 -9.80 -2.63 7.53
C MET A 91 -8.66 -3.43 6.90
N ASP A 92 -8.50 -4.65 7.35
CA ASP A 92 -7.54 -5.59 6.76
C ASP A 92 -8.25 -6.62 5.89
N ILE A 93 -7.54 -7.14 4.89
CA ILE A 93 -8.01 -8.22 4.02
C ILE A 93 -7.52 -9.53 4.60
N SER A 94 -8.42 -10.30 5.22
CA SER A 94 -8.06 -11.56 5.85
C SER A 94 -7.92 -12.70 4.86
N SER A 95 -8.71 -12.69 3.78
CA SER A 95 -8.63 -13.72 2.73
C SER A 95 -9.22 -13.24 1.42
N VAL A 96 -8.66 -13.76 0.33
CA VAL A 96 -9.19 -13.65 -1.02
C VAL A 96 -9.38 -15.06 -1.54
N ILE A 97 -10.63 -15.45 -1.80
CA ILE A 97 -10.97 -16.77 -2.32
C ILE A 97 -11.49 -16.58 -3.74
N ASN A 98 -10.77 -17.13 -4.72
CA ASN A 98 -11.16 -17.07 -6.11
C ASN A 98 -12.07 -18.25 -6.43
N SER A 99 -13.21 -17.97 -7.04
CA SER A 99 -14.14 -18.99 -7.53
C SER A 99 -14.43 -18.70 -9.00
N TYR A 100 -14.09 -19.65 -9.85
CA TYR A 100 -14.36 -19.57 -11.28
C TYR A 100 -15.43 -20.56 -11.65
N SER A 101 -16.43 -20.15 -12.41
CA SER A 101 -17.37 -21.06 -13.05
C SER A 101 -17.35 -20.86 -14.57
N VAL A 102 -17.29 -21.98 -15.30
CA VAL A 102 -17.46 -22.02 -16.73
C VAL A 102 -18.67 -22.89 -17.02
N GLU A 103 -19.67 -22.30 -17.60
CA GLU A 103 -20.87 -22.99 -18.04
C GLU A 103 -20.90 -22.98 -19.56
N GLY A 104 -20.96 -24.17 -20.17
CA GLY A 104 -21.13 -24.31 -21.60
C GLY A 104 -22.42 -25.07 -21.88
N ALA A 105 -23.29 -24.54 -22.73
CA ALA A 105 -24.47 -25.23 -23.21
C ALA A 105 -24.41 -25.35 -24.74
N VAL A 106 -24.64 -26.55 -25.25
CA VAL A 106 -24.81 -26.84 -26.68
C VAL A 106 -26.25 -27.19 -26.91
N GLU A 107 -26.94 -26.36 -27.62
CA GLU A 107 -28.33 -26.60 -28.00
C GLU A 107 -28.38 -27.11 -29.45
N LEU A 108 -28.87 -28.32 -29.65
CA LEU A 108 -29.12 -28.88 -30.95
C LEU A 108 -30.61 -28.79 -31.20
N GLY A 109 -31.01 -27.88 -32.08
CA GLY A 109 -32.41 -27.73 -32.53
C GLY A 109 -32.53 -28.14 -33.97
N GLY A 110 -33.53 -28.98 -34.28
CA GLY A 110 -33.90 -29.30 -35.67
C GLY A 110 -35.40 -29.46 -35.78
N GLU A 111 -35.97 -28.84 -36.78
CA GLU A 111 -37.37 -29.00 -37.14
C GLU A 111 -37.44 -29.74 -38.48
N ILE A 112 -38.06 -30.93 -38.46
CA ILE A 112 -38.26 -31.73 -39.68
C ILE A 112 -39.62 -31.37 -40.20
N ALA A 113 -39.68 -30.65 -41.32
CA ALA A 113 -40.94 -30.37 -42.00
C ALA A 113 -41.48 -31.64 -42.67
N PRO A 114 -42.83 -31.88 -42.64
CA PRO A 114 -43.44 -32.98 -43.36
C PRO A 114 -43.16 -32.90 -44.86
N VAL A 115 -43.02 -34.07 -45.51
CA VAL A 115 -42.70 -34.16 -46.93
C VAL A 115 -43.70 -33.36 -47.77
N GLY A 116 -43.23 -32.26 -48.35
CA GLY A 116 -44.02 -31.41 -49.28
C GLY A 116 -44.28 -29.97 -48.81
N GLN A 117 -43.89 -29.56 -47.60
CA GLN A 117 -44.07 -28.20 -47.13
C GLN A 117 -42.88 -27.74 -46.27
N GLY A 118 -42.03 -26.94 -46.87
CA GLY A 118 -41.03 -26.15 -46.15
C GLY A 118 -39.61 -26.73 -46.11
N ASP A 119 -38.68 -25.89 -45.84
CA ASP A 119 -37.25 -26.23 -45.70
C ASP A 119 -36.96 -26.83 -44.31
N THR A 120 -36.15 -27.88 -44.25
CA THR A 120 -35.67 -28.49 -43.00
C THR A 120 -34.53 -27.64 -42.47
N PHE A 121 -34.66 -27.11 -41.28
CA PHE A 121 -33.59 -26.35 -40.61
C PHE A 121 -32.95 -27.19 -39.51
N ALA A 122 -31.65 -27.27 -39.54
CA ALA A 122 -30.85 -27.79 -38.43
C ALA A 122 -30.03 -26.62 -37.85
N GLY A 123 -30.29 -26.28 -36.60
CA GLY A 123 -29.57 -25.22 -35.88
C GLY A 123 -28.70 -25.80 -34.78
N VAL A 124 -27.48 -25.32 -34.69
CA VAL A 124 -26.59 -25.59 -33.57
C VAL A 124 -26.31 -24.29 -32.85
N GLY A 125 -26.83 -24.18 -31.64
CA GLY A 125 -26.53 -23.07 -30.75
C GLY A 125 -25.43 -23.44 -29.74
N VAL A 126 -24.37 -22.66 -29.64
CA VAL A 126 -23.34 -22.84 -28.63
C VAL A 126 -23.32 -21.59 -27.76
N THR A 127 -23.60 -21.73 -26.47
CA THR A 127 -23.52 -20.66 -25.49
C THR A 127 -22.41 -21.00 -24.47
N GLY A 128 -21.49 -20.06 -24.26
CA GLY A 128 -20.47 -20.16 -23.23
C GLY A 128 -20.60 -18.99 -22.24
N ARG A 129 -20.63 -19.29 -20.96
CA ARG A 129 -20.64 -18.30 -19.89
C ARG A 129 -19.42 -18.50 -18.99
N TYR A 130 -18.62 -17.47 -18.84
CA TYR A 130 -17.54 -17.41 -17.87
C TYR A 130 -17.95 -16.46 -16.75
N ALA A 131 -17.80 -16.89 -15.49
CA ALA A 131 -18.03 -16.04 -14.35
C ALA A 131 -16.86 -16.17 -13.36
N ASP A 132 -16.28 -15.01 -13.00
CA ASP A 132 -15.30 -14.85 -11.95
C ASP A 132 -16.01 -14.22 -10.74
N LYS A 133 -16.05 -14.94 -9.62
CA LYS A 133 -16.77 -14.54 -8.40
C LYS A 133 -15.84 -14.60 -7.20
N PRO A 134 -14.88 -13.65 -7.07
CA PRO A 134 -14.01 -13.63 -5.91
C PRO A 134 -14.79 -13.27 -4.64
N THR A 135 -14.51 -13.98 -3.56
CA THR A 135 -14.97 -13.65 -2.22
C THR A 135 -13.83 -13.01 -1.45
N ILE A 136 -14.01 -11.74 -1.05
CA ILE A 136 -13.02 -10.99 -0.29
C ILE A 136 -13.57 -10.78 1.13
N SER A 137 -12.82 -11.26 2.13
CA SER A 137 -13.18 -11.10 3.53
C SER A 137 -12.41 -9.94 4.15
N TYR A 138 -13.12 -8.97 4.72
CA TYR A 138 -12.56 -7.83 5.42
C TYR A 138 -12.72 -7.99 6.92
N VAL A 139 -11.67 -7.64 7.69
CA VAL A 139 -11.70 -7.59 9.14
C VAL A 139 -11.40 -6.16 9.58
N PRO A 140 -12.29 -5.52 10.34
CA PRO A 140 -12.00 -4.21 10.89
C PRO A 140 -10.93 -4.31 11.97
N LEU A 141 -9.90 -3.46 11.85
CA LEU A 141 -8.91 -3.26 12.89
C LEU A 141 -9.51 -2.34 13.95
N ALA A 142 -9.98 -2.91 15.04
CA ALA A 142 -10.71 -2.21 16.09
C ALA A 142 -10.46 -2.83 17.47
N GLY A 143 -10.97 -2.18 18.51
CA GLY A 143 -10.87 -2.63 19.89
C GLY A 143 -9.64 -2.14 20.63
N GLU A 144 -9.54 -2.51 21.90
CA GLU A 144 -8.51 -2.02 22.83
C GLU A 144 -7.08 -2.29 22.36
N LYS A 145 -6.84 -3.49 21.84
CA LYS A 145 -5.48 -3.90 21.35
C LYS A 145 -5.02 -3.02 20.21
N PHE A 146 -5.91 -2.74 19.27
CA PHE A 146 -5.61 -1.89 18.13
C PHE A 146 -5.40 -0.42 18.58
N ALA A 147 -6.30 0.12 19.38
CA ALA A 147 -6.15 1.47 19.93
C ALA A 147 -4.83 1.62 20.72
N LYS A 148 -4.49 0.63 21.54
CA LYS A 148 -3.23 0.59 22.28
C LYS A 148 -2.01 0.56 21.33
N SER A 149 -2.05 -0.20 20.23
CA SER A 149 -0.96 -0.26 19.25
C SER A 149 -0.73 1.10 18.57
N LEU A 150 -1.80 1.83 18.26
CA LEU A 150 -1.70 3.18 17.69
C LEU A 150 -1.12 4.22 18.67
N MET A 151 -1.41 4.07 19.97
CA MET A 151 -0.97 5.02 21.01
C MET A 151 0.40 4.67 21.60
N THR A 152 0.85 3.43 21.47
CA THR A 152 2.14 3.01 22.02
C THR A 152 3.27 3.66 21.21
N PRO A 153 4.28 4.24 21.88
CA PRO A 153 5.46 4.78 21.20
C PRO A 153 6.16 3.72 20.36
N LEU A 154 6.61 4.11 19.18
CA LEU A 154 7.38 3.24 18.29
C LEU A 154 8.65 2.75 19.00
N PRO A 155 8.97 1.45 18.92
CA PRO A 155 10.17 0.92 19.58
C PRO A 155 11.43 1.55 18.97
N THR A 156 12.28 2.15 19.80
CA THR A 156 13.55 2.77 19.37
C THR A 156 14.41 1.81 18.54
N LYS A 157 14.42 0.53 18.92
CA LYS A 157 15.10 -0.53 18.17
C LYS A 157 14.59 -0.64 16.73
N GLY A 158 13.27 -0.62 16.53
CA GLY A 158 12.66 -0.69 15.21
C GLY A 158 13.04 0.50 14.32
N ILE A 159 13.02 1.70 14.89
CA ILE A 159 13.40 2.94 14.20
C ILE A 159 14.88 2.87 13.74
N LEU A 160 15.76 2.44 14.61
CA LEU A 160 17.17 2.35 14.28
C LEU A 160 17.46 1.23 13.28
N LEU A 161 16.72 0.11 13.31
CA LEU A 161 16.80 -0.93 12.29
C LEU A 161 16.37 -0.42 10.91
N LEU A 162 15.35 0.44 10.82
CA LEU A 162 14.97 1.07 9.55
C LEU A 162 16.10 1.92 8.96
N ILE A 163 16.83 2.65 9.81
CA ILE A 163 18.01 3.42 9.38
C ILE A 163 19.12 2.47 8.91
N GLN A 164 19.33 1.38 9.62
CA GLN A 164 20.35 0.40 9.28
C GLN A 164 20.02 -0.39 8.01
N SER A 165 18.75 -0.57 7.68
CA SER A 165 18.31 -1.19 6.42
C SER A 165 18.51 -0.30 5.19
N GLY A 166 19.02 0.92 5.35
CA GLY A 166 19.34 1.83 4.27
C GLY A 166 18.36 3.00 4.10
N LEU A 167 17.33 3.09 4.95
CA LEU A 167 16.48 4.28 4.92
C LEU A 167 17.25 5.50 5.42
N PRO A 168 17.07 6.68 4.78
CA PRO A 168 17.76 7.90 5.19
C PRO A 168 17.45 8.27 6.65
N ALA A 169 18.49 8.47 7.46
CA ALA A 169 18.34 8.75 8.89
C ALA A 169 17.53 10.02 9.16
N ASP A 170 17.72 11.07 8.36
CA ASP A 170 16.98 12.32 8.47
C ASP A 170 15.46 12.12 8.25
N VAL A 171 15.09 11.25 7.33
CA VAL A 171 13.69 10.90 7.04
C VAL A 171 13.07 10.14 8.20
N VAL A 172 13.71 9.04 8.60
CA VAL A 172 13.20 8.16 9.66
C VAL A 172 13.07 8.89 11.00
N LEU A 173 14.14 9.63 11.41
CA LEU A 173 14.13 10.37 12.67
C LEU A 173 13.11 11.52 12.66
N ARG A 174 12.94 12.19 11.51
CA ARG A 174 11.94 13.26 11.39
C ARG A 174 10.51 12.75 11.54
N VAL A 175 10.21 11.58 11.02
CA VAL A 175 8.88 10.96 11.08
C VAL A 175 8.62 10.36 12.46
N CYS A 176 9.57 9.58 12.97
CA CYS A 176 9.34 8.67 14.10
C CYS A 176 9.72 9.23 15.46
N VAL A 177 10.44 10.38 15.54
CA VAL A 177 11.04 10.87 16.79
C VAL A 177 10.49 12.24 17.18
N ASN A 178 10.16 12.41 18.44
CA ASN A 178 9.73 13.67 19.03
C ASN A 178 10.93 14.54 19.48
N SER A 179 11.93 13.92 20.09
CA SER A 179 13.15 14.64 20.54
C SER A 179 14.32 13.70 20.67
N ILE A 180 15.53 14.26 20.60
CA ILE A 180 16.80 13.59 20.88
C ILE A 180 17.59 14.47 21.87
N ASN A 181 17.92 13.96 23.04
CA ASN A 181 18.59 14.69 24.14
C ASN A 181 17.93 16.06 24.42
N GLY A 182 16.59 16.12 24.43
CA GLY A 182 15.84 17.36 24.65
C GLY A 182 15.78 18.30 23.45
N ILE A 183 16.47 18.01 22.35
CA ILE A 183 16.33 18.78 21.10
C ILE A 183 15.03 18.34 20.39
N GLU A 184 14.04 19.21 20.39
CA GLU A 184 12.70 18.90 19.93
C GLU A 184 12.54 18.97 18.41
N ASN A 185 11.86 17.97 17.84
CA ASN A 185 11.38 17.96 16.47
C ASN A 185 10.14 18.83 16.30
N SER A 186 9.88 19.29 15.08
CA SER A 186 8.61 19.94 14.74
C SER A 186 7.45 18.94 14.82
N TYR A 187 6.29 19.42 15.22
CA TYR A 187 5.06 18.64 15.27
C TYR A 187 3.87 19.50 14.86
N GLY A 188 3.13 19.06 13.85
CA GLY A 188 1.97 19.78 13.33
C GLY A 188 0.64 19.31 13.92
N GLY A 189 0.69 18.49 14.97
CA GLY A 189 -0.49 17.83 15.53
C GLY A 189 -1.59 18.80 15.94
N MET A 190 -2.83 18.32 15.83
CA MET A 190 -4.02 19.06 16.15
C MET A 190 -4.02 19.48 17.62
N GLY A 191 -4.30 20.76 17.88
CA GLY A 191 -4.48 21.31 19.22
C GLY A 191 -3.21 21.76 19.94
N ASN A 192 -2.03 21.24 19.58
CA ASN A 192 -0.76 21.68 20.18
C ASN A 192 0.40 21.58 19.17
N PRO A 193 0.39 22.39 18.10
CA PRO A 193 1.50 22.42 17.14
C PRO A 193 2.77 22.93 17.82
N ARG A 194 3.91 22.32 17.50
CA ARG A 194 5.21 22.71 18.04
C ARG A 194 6.16 23.06 16.90
N ALA A 195 6.72 24.24 16.96
CA ALA A 195 7.84 24.63 16.14
C ALA A 195 9.05 23.80 16.55
N GLY A 196 9.69 23.08 15.63
CA GLY A 196 10.90 22.32 15.95
C GLY A 196 12.06 23.25 16.35
N ASN A 197 12.96 22.72 17.16
CA ASN A 197 14.22 23.41 17.47
C ASN A 197 15.11 23.46 16.20
N PRO A 198 15.67 24.61 15.80
CA PRO A 198 16.57 24.68 14.64
C PRO A 198 17.75 23.70 14.71
N LYS A 199 18.26 23.41 15.92
CA LYS A 199 19.31 22.41 16.15
C LYS A 199 18.88 20.99 15.72
N TYR A 200 17.56 20.69 15.75
CA TYR A 200 17.07 19.40 15.29
C TYR A 200 17.33 19.21 13.79
N ARG A 201 17.11 20.23 12.98
CA ARG A 201 17.40 20.19 11.54
C ARG A 201 18.89 19.98 11.27
N GLU A 202 19.75 20.68 12.03
CA GLU A 202 21.19 20.53 11.91
C GLU A 202 21.63 19.11 12.28
N LEU A 203 21.05 18.56 13.35
CA LEU A 203 21.28 17.20 13.80
C LEU A 203 20.87 16.17 12.74
N MET A 204 19.70 16.34 12.11
CA MET A 204 19.23 15.47 11.02
C MET A 204 20.18 15.48 9.83
N THR A 205 20.64 16.65 9.43
CA THR A 205 21.62 16.79 8.35
C THR A 205 22.93 16.06 8.70
N ALA A 206 23.43 16.24 9.93
CA ALA A 206 24.65 15.58 10.36
C ALA A 206 24.52 14.05 10.45
N PHE A 207 23.37 13.53 10.91
CA PHE A 207 23.11 12.08 10.91
C PHE A 207 23.04 11.52 9.48
N ARG A 208 22.35 12.17 8.55
CA ARG A 208 22.30 11.75 7.16
C ARG A 208 23.70 11.67 6.53
N GLN A 209 24.51 12.70 6.74
CA GLN A 209 25.86 12.76 6.18
C GLN A 209 26.80 11.73 6.83
N SER A 210 26.69 11.50 8.14
CA SER A 210 27.45 10.46 8.82
C SER A 210 27.04 9.06 8.39
N GLN A 211 25.76 8.84 8.08
CA GLN A 211 25.24 7.59 7.52
C GLN A 211 25.79 7.37 6.11
N ALA A 212 25.70 8.36 5.23
CA ALA A 212 26.18 8.28 3.85
C ALA A 212 27.68 8.02 3.78
N ALA A 213 28.44 8.54 4.74
CA ALA A 213 29.88 8.30 4.84
C ALA A 213 30.25 6.98 5.55
N GLY A 214 29.27 6.21 6.05
CA GLY A 214 29.51 4.94 6.72
C GLY A 214 30.22 5.04 8.07
N VAL A 215 30.31 6.24 8.67
CA VAL A 215 31.01 6.46 9.93
C VAL A 215 30.15 6.32 11.18
N SER A 216 28.84 6.28 11.02
CA SER A 216 27.90 5.99 12.10
C SER A 216 27.29 4.60 11.90
N GLY A 217 27.18 3.88 12.99
CA GLY A 217 26.55 2.57 13.00
C GLY A 217 25.82 2.29 14.30
N MET A 218 25.04 1.23 14.30
CA MET A 218 24.31 0.75 15.45
C MET A 218 24.69 -0.69 15.75
N ARG A 219 24.72 -1.03 17.04
CA ARG A 219 24.88 -2.43 17.49
C ARG A 219 23.88 -2.73 18.58
N ILE A 220 23.24 -3.87 18.48
CA ILE A 220 22.44 -4.43 19.57
C ILE A 220 23.42 -5.17 20.48
N MET A 221 23.47 -4.76 21.74
CA MET A 221 24.25 -5.40 22.78
C MET A 221 23.32 -6.27 23.62
N GLN A 222 23.79 -7.46 23.99
CA GLN A 222 23.06 -8.33 24.91
C GLN A 222 23.95 -8.47 26.14
N ASP A 223 23.55 -7.85 27.24
CA ASP A 223 24.25 -7.96 28.50
C ASP A 223 23.28 -8.51 29.57
N LYS A 224 23.68 -9.62 30.21
CA LYS A 224 22.92 -10.28 31.30
C LYS A 224 21.45 -10.45 31.07
N GLY A 225 21.04 -10.77 29.81
CA GLY A 225 19.64 -10.95 29.43
C GLY A 225 18.88 -9.67 29.04
N THR A 226 19.49 -8.51 29.20
CA THR A 226 18.92 -7.22 28.77
C THR A 226 19.49 -6.82 27.42
N GLN A 227 18.61 -6.50 26.46
CA GLN A 227 19.02 -5.99 25.14
C GLN A 227 19.17 -4.48 25.20
N GLY A 228 20.42 -3.99 25.06
CA GLY A 228 20.74 -2.59 24.88
C GLY A 228 21.03 -2.24 23.43
N ILE A 229 20.92 -0.98 23.09
CA ILE A 229 21.27 -0.45 21.77
C ILE A 229 22.40 0.55 21.97
N VAL A 230 23.40 0.45 21.12
CA VAL A 230 24.55 1.35 21.13
C VAL A 230 24.71 1.96 19.74
N ILE A 231 24.79 3.28 19.69
CA ILE A 231 25.26 4.01 18.51
C ILE A 231 26.76 4.20 18.65
N PHE A 232 27.48 3.91 17.59
CA PHE A 232 28.94 4.10 17.59
C PHE A 232 29.38 4.92 16.38
N PHE A 233 30.48 5.64 16.55
CA PHE A 233 31.11 6.39 15.48
C PHE A 233 32.48 5.80 15.22
N HIS A 234 32.72 5.36 13.97
CA HIS A 234 34.01 4.88 13.52
C HIS A 234 34.96 6.06 13.28
N PRO A 235 36.28 5.89 13.55
CA PRO A 235 37.25 6.83 13.04
C PRO A 235 37.20 6.83 11.51
N SER A 236 37.13 7.99 10.93
CA SER A 236 37.30 8.15 9.48
C SER A 236 38.71 8.68 9.24
N THR A 237 39.38 8.11 8.23
CA THR A 237 40.61 8.69 7.67
C THR A 237 40.31 9.89 6.79
N ASP A 238 39.04 10.01 6.37
CA ASP A 238 38.55 11.14 5.59
C ASP A 238 38.24 12.32 6.52
N GLN A 239 39.06 13.36 6.42
CA GLN A 239 38.92 14.60 7.19
C GLN A 239 37.59 15.34 6.92
N SER A 240 36.95 15.11 5.78
CA SER A 240 35.66 15.73 5.44
C SER A 240 34.49 15.21 6.28
N VAL A 241 34.63 14.05 6.87
CA VAL A 241 33.56 13.36 7.62
C VAL A 241 33.61 13.65 9.12
N SER A 242 34.79 13.94 9.63
CA SER A 242 35.03 14.29 11.05
C SER A 242 34.12 15.42 11.56
N PRO A 243 33.83 16.50 10.76
CA PRO A 243 32.94 17.58 11.19
C PRO A 243 31.53 17.13 11.53
N TYR A 244 30.97 16.14 10.85
CA TYR A 244 29.57 15.68 11.08
C TYR A 244 29.45 14.95 12.42
N VAL A 245 30.39 14.06 12.72
CA VAL A 245 30.45 13.37 14.01
C VAL A 245 30.69 14.36 15.14
N THR A 246 31.62 15.32 14.97
CA THR A 246 31.91 16.38 15.94
C THR A 246 30.63 17.23 16.16
N LYS A 247 29.88 17.56 15.09
CA LYS A 247 28.64 18.32 15.18
C LYS A 247 27.59 17.54 15.97
N ILE A 248 27.38 16.24 15.69
CA ILE A 248 26.45 15.38 16.44
C ILE A 248 26.82 15.37 17.93
N ARG A 249 28.10 15.16 18.26
CA ARG A 249 28.56 15.15 19.65
C ARG A 249 28.32 16.48 20.35
N GLY A 250 28.65 17.58 19.68
CA GLY A 250 28.46 18.93 20.22
C GLY A 250 26.97 19.27 20.44
N LEU A 251 26.13 18.95 19.48
CA LEU A 251 24.67 19.22 19.58
C LEU A 251 24.03 18.39 20.71
N LEU A 252 24.42 17.12 20.85
CA LEU A 252 23.86 16.21 21.85
C LEU A 252 24.57 16.26 23.22
N GLY A 253 25.64 17.03 23.38
CA GLY A 253 26.42 17.11 24.61
C GLY A 253 27.15 15.82 24.96
N LEU A 254 27.62 15.07 23.96
CA LEU A 254 28.22 13.77 24.15
C LEU A 254 29.72 13.86 24.47
N ASP A 255 30.21 12.94 25.31
CA ASP A 255 31.63 12.80 25.65
C ASP A 255 32.44 12.46 24.38
N PRO A 256 33.33 13.36 23.91
CA PRO A 256 34.10 13.13 22.69
C PRO A 256 35.19 12.03 22.85
N SER A 257 35.53 11.66 24.07
CA SER A 257 36.57 10.65 24.37
C SER A 257 36.07 9.23 24.10
N VAL A 258 34.76 9.01 24.10
CA VAL A 258 34.16 7.70 23.84
C VAL A 258 33.65 7.59 22.41
N ARG A 259 33.56 6.36 21.94
CA ARG A 259 33.07 6.05 20.57
C ARG A 259 31.71 5.37 20.55
N LYS A 260 31.22 4.96 21.71
CA LYS A 260 29.98 4.20 21.87
C LYS A 260 29.10 4.93 22.86
N TYR A 261 27.83 5.10 22.50
CA TYR A 261 26.84 5.78 23.31
C TYR A 261 25.61 4.87 23.44
N ASN A 262 25.13 4.70 24.66
CA ASN A 262 23.93 3.93 24.94
C ASN A 262 22.72 4.69 24.44
N VAL A 263 21.80 3.99 23.78
CA VAL A 263 20.52 4.57 23.38
C VAL A 263 19.48 4.21 24.42
N VAL A 264 18.84 5.22 24.98
CA VAL A 264 17.78 5.09 25.98
C VAL A 264 16.46 5.69 25.46
N TYR A 265 15.34 5.14 25.87
CA TYR A 265 14.03 5.74 25.60
C TYR A 265 13.76 6.84 26.65
N GLY A 266 13.57 8.06 26.18
CA GLY A 266 13.29 9.20 27.07
C GLY A 266 13.53 10.55 26.41
N SER A 267 13.20 11.63 27.13
CA SER A 267 13.40 12.99 26.64
C SER A 267 14.82 13.49 26.87
N TYR A 268 15.46 13.08 27.97
CA TYR A 268 16.77 13.57 28.39
C TYR A 268 17.69 12.41 28.79
N PRO A 269 18.99 12.51 28.49
CA PRO A 269 19.95 11.53 28.95
C PRO A 269 20.31 11.77 30.44
N GLU A 270 20.73 10.72 31.14
CA GLU A 270 21.26 10.84 32.52
C GLU A 270 22.70 11.34 32.53
N ASN A 271 23.45 11.06 31.48
CA ASN A 271 24.86 11.43 31.38
C ASN A 271 25.30 11.67 29.91
N ASN A 272 26.51 12.15 29.71
CA ASN A 272 27.07 12.47 28.40
C ASN A 272 27.47 11.25 27.54
N ARG A 273 27.20 10.02 27.98
CA ARG A 273 27.42 8.76 27.24
C ARG A 273 26.12 8.12 26.76
N GLU A 274 25.03 8.85 26.91
CA GLU A 274 23.70 8.41 26.50
C GLU A 274 23.13 9.29 25.42
N ILE A 275 22.34 8.65 24.53
CA ILE A 275 21.50 9.30 23.55
C ILE A 275 20.05 8.94 23.90
N ALA A 276 19.33 9.88 24.49
CA ALA A 276 17.93 9.74 24.84
C ALA A 276 17.07 10.04 23.62
N ILE A 277 16.26 9.09 23.19
CA ILE A 277 15.36 9.22 22.04
C ILE A 277 13.92 9.07 22.52
N LEU A 278 13.13 10.13 22.42
CA LEU A 278 11.70 10.08 22.66
C LEU A 278 10.99 9.84 21.32
N THR A 279 10.45 8.65 21.14
CA THR A 279 9.79 8.26 19.89
C THR A 279 8.31 8.70 19.85
N ARG A 280 7.75 8.79 18.66
CA ARG A 280 6.33 9.03 18.42
C ARG A 280 5.55 7.73 18.45
N SER A 281 4.26 7.82 18.77
CA SER A 281 3.31 6.76 18.46
C SER A 281 2.85 6.86 17.00
N VAL A 282 2.26 5.77 16.46
CA VAL A 282 1.69 5.80 15.11
C VAL A 282 0.60 6.88 15.00
N MET A 283 -0.23 7.04 16.03
CA MET A 283 -1.24 8.09 16.07
C MET A 283 -0.62 9.50 15.95
N GLN A 284 0.50 9.75 16.64
CA GLN A 284 1.21 11.03 16.53
C GLN A 284 1.78 11.23 15.12
N VAL A 285 2.29 10.16 14.49
CA VAL A 285 2.77 10.23 13.10
C VAL A 285 1.62 10.57 12.15
N LEU A 286 0.49 9.86 12.24
CA LEU A 286 -0.69 10.14 11.41
C LEU A 286 -1.19 11.58 11.59
N THR A 287 -1.23 12.06 12.84
CA THR A 287 -1.69 13.42 13.15
C THR A 287 -0.74 14.48 12.60
N ASP A 288 0.58 14.26 12.67
CA ASP A 288 1.56 15.16 12.08
C ASP A 288 1.43 15.21 10.55
N PHE A 289 1.28 14.06 9.90
CA PHE A 289 1.07 13.98 8.45
C PHE A 289 -0.24 14.64 8.02
N ALA A 290 -1.32 14.42 8.74
CA ALA A 290 -2.61 15.05 8.48
C ALA A 290 -2.53 16.58 8.51
N SER A 291 -1.65 17.14 9.33
CA SER A 291 -1.46 18.60 9.43
C SER A 291 -0.90 19.27 8.16
N TYR A 292 -0.33 18.49 7.25
CA TYR A 292 0.24 18.99 5.98
C TYR A 292 -0.72 18.87 4.80
N ILE A 293 -1.93 18.35 5.02
CA ILE A 293 -2.93 18.19 3.95
C ILE A 293 -3.53 19.54 3.62
N ASP A 294 -3.47 19.91 2.34
CA ASP A 294 -4.17 21.06 1.82
C ASP A 294 -5.68 20.81 1.86
N VAL A 295 -6.44 21.79 2.32
CA VAL A 295 -7.90 21.68 2.45
C VAL A 295 -8.56 22.87 1.76
N PRO A 296 -9.80 22.74 1.27
CA PRO A 296 -10.55 23.85 0.71
C PRO A 296 -10.65 25.02 1.68
N GLU A 297 -10.52 26.24 1.16
CA GLU A 297 -10.64 27.47 1.97
C GLU A 297 -12.00 27.61 2.65
N ALA A 298 -13.05 27.08 2.01
CA ALA A 298 -14.39 27.04 2.60
C ALA A 298 -14.40 26.24 3.91
N ASP A 299 -13.75 25.08 3.94
CA ASP A 299 -13.70 24.23 5.14
C ASP A 299 -12.88 24.87 6.28
N LEU A 300 -11.85 25.67 5.92
CA LEU A 300 -11.07 26.47 6.88
C LEU A 300 -11.90 27.62 7.46
N SER A 301 -12.66 28.34 6.61
CA SER A 301 -13.47 29.47 7.02
C SER A 301 -14.67 29.07 7.86
N GLU A 302 -15.28 27.91 7.55
CA GLU A 302 -16.39 27.33 8.31
C GLU A 302 -15.94 26.63 9.61
N GLY A 303 -14.64 26.51 9.87
CA GLY A 303 -14.11 25.90 11.08
C GLY A 303 -14.22 24.35 11.10
N ARG A 304 -14.37 23.72 9.94
CA ARG A 304 -14.45 22.24 9.82
C ARG A 304 -13.12 21.54 10.08
N VAL A 305 -12.02 22.28 10.00
CA VAL A 305 -10.65 21.81 10.22
C VAL A 305 -9.86 22.85 11.00
N TYR A 306 -8.86 22.41 11.76
CA TYR A 306 -7.96 23.35 12.44
C TYR A 306 -7.12 24.13 11.44
N LYS A 307 -7.01 25.45 11.65
CA LYS A 307 -6.09 26.28 10.86
C LYS A 307 -4.65 25.90 11.21
N PRO A 308 -3.77 25.70 10.20
CA PRO A 308 -2.36 25.48 10.47
C PRO A 308 -1.77 26.71 11.18
N GLN A 309 -1.26 26.51 12.40
CA GLN A 309 -0.60 27.58 13.16
C GLN A 309 0.92 27.57 12.90
N ARG A 310 1.33 27.65 11.63
CA ARG A 310 2.73 27.67 11.26
C ARG A 310 3.06 28.99 10.58
N THR A 311 4.12 29.63 11.07
CA THR A 311 4.66 30.83 10.41
C THR A 311 5.43 30.46 9.15
N VAL A 312 5.59 31.42 8.24
CA VAL A 312 6.42 31.22 7.03
C VAL A 312 7.83 30.79 7.40
N GLU A 313 8.41 31.35 8.45
CA GLU A 313 9.73 30.98 8.94
C GLU A 313 9.78 29.51 9.40
N GLN A 314 8.77 29.05 10.13
CA GLN A 314 8.66 27.64 10.54
C GLN A 314 8.53 26.70 9.35
N LEU A 315 7.81 27.10 8.30
CA LEU A 315 7.70 26.30 7.08
C LEU A 315 9.02 26.25 6.28
N LEU A 316 9.82 27.31 6.33
CA LEU A 316 11.15 27.34 5.72
C LEU A 316 12.14 26.45 6.48
N LEU A 317 12.08 26.46 7.81
CA LEU A 317 12.94 25.62 8.66
C LEU A 317 12.54 24.13 8.60
N PHE A 318 11.24 23.85 8.63
CA PHE A 318 10.67 22.51 8.60
C PHE A 318 9.60 22.43 7.50
N PRO A 319 10.02 22.33 6.22
CA PRO A 319 9.07 22.21 5.12
C PRO A 319 8.20 20.97 5.26
N PRO A 320 7.00 20.96 4.69
CA PRO A 320 6.12 19.81 4.73
C PRO A 320 6.84 18.53 4.33
N ILE A 321 6.63 17.47 5.13
CA ILE A 321 7.22 16.15 4.85
C ILE A 321 6.41 15.37 3.82
N LEU A 322 5.13 15.67 3.72
CA LEU A 322 4.17 15.11 2.80
C LEU A 322 3.33 16.27 2.22
N ARG A 323 3.04 16.23 0.94
CA ARG A 323 2.11 17.15 0.30
C ARG A 323 0.94 16.37 -0.27
N VAL A 324 -0.25 16.68 0.22
CA VAL A 324 -1.53 16.16 -0.29
C VAL A 324 -2.29 17.35 -0.84
N HIS A 325 -2.59 17.30 -2.12
CA HIS A 325 -3.32 18.35 -2.83
C HIS A 325 -4.83 18.16 -2.70
N THR A 326 -5.59 19.23 -2.94
CA THR A 326 -7.05 19.19 -2.99
C THR A 326 -7.57 19.88 -4.24
N GLY A 327 -8.71 19.41 -4.77
CA GLY A 327 -9.37 19.98 -5.93
C GLY A 327 -10.82 19.52 -6.11
N SER A 328 -11.52 20.15 -7.05
CA SER A 328 -12.92 19.83 -7.38
C SER A 328 -13.07 18.67 -8.38
N SER A 329 -12.03 18.40 -9.18
CA SER A 329 -11.99 17.32 -10.17
C SER A 329 -10.97 16.26 -9.81
N GLU A 330 -11.17 15.05 -10.34
CA GLU A 330 -10.21 13.97 -10.21
C GLU A 330 -8.93 14.30 -10.98
N PRO A 331 -7.75 14.13 -10.38
CA PRO A 331 -6.48 14.35 -11.06
C PRO A 331 -6.18 13.22 -12.06
N ASP A 332 -5.61 13.58 -13.22
CA ASP A 332 -5.23 12.61 -14.27
C ASP A 332 -3.98 11.80 -13.90
N ASP A 333 -3.10 12.36 -13.06
CA ASP A 333 -1.76 11.81 -12.77
C ASP A 333 -1.49 11.87 -11.26
N ALA A 334 -2.01 10.85 -10.54
CA ALA A 334 -1.89 10.76 -9.09
C ALA A 334 -1.28 9.41 -8.66
N TYR A 335 -0.33 9.46 -7.72
CA TYR A 335 0.19 8.28 -7.05
C TYR A 335 -0.89 7.57 -6.22
N VAL A 336 -1.73 8.34 -5.56
CA VAL A 336 -2.93 7.90 -4.84
C VAL A 336 -3.93 9.02 -4.81
N THR A 337 -5.20 8.72 -5.01
CA THR A 337 -6.30 9.68 -4.96
C THR A 337 -7.49 9.13 -4.20
N VAL A 338 -8.20 10.01 -3.47
CA VAL A 338 -9.41 9.69 -2.72
C VAL A 338 -10.38 10.87 -2.81
N ARG A 339 -11.66 10.56 -2.99
CA ARG A 339 -12.73 11.54 -2.86
C ARG A 339 -13.24 11.56 -1.42
N TYR A 340 -13.24 12.74 -0.80
CA TYR A 340 -13.73 12.94 0.56
C TYR A 340 -14.44 14.29 0.67
N ARG A 341 -15.62 14.35 1.32
CA ARG A 341 -16.44 15.57 1.49
C ARG A 341 -16.60 16.40 0.19
N ASN A 342 -16.90 15.71 -0.93
CA ASN A 342 -17.06 16.30 -2.28
C ASN A 342 -15.82 16.91 -2.92
N HIS A 343 -14.64 16.76 -2.33
CA HIS A 343 -13.37 17.16 -2.90
C HIS A 343 -12.50 15.95 -3.20
N TRP A 344 -11.63 16.08 -4.20
CA TRP A 344 -10.59 15.13 -4.50
C TRP A 344 -9.32 15.52 -3.75
N PHE A 345 -8.65 14.52 -3.20
CA PHE A 345 -7.38 14.66 -2.51
C PHE A 345 -6.39 13.66 -3.09
N TRP A 346 -5.16 14.10 -3.35
CA TRP A 346 -4.16 13.25 -4.00
C TRP A 346 -2.73 13.61 -3.63
N ILE A 347 -1.84 12.63 -3.83
CA ILE A 347 -0.40 12.82 -3.88
C ILE A 347 0.00 12.75 -5.35
N ASP A 348 0.73 13.76 -5.85
CA ASP A 348 1.22 13.80 -7.23
C ASP A 348 2.22 12.65 -7.48
N ASP A 349 2.09 11.93 -8.61
CA ASP A 349 2.99 10.82 -8.93
C ASP A 349 4.44 11.25 -9.19
N ARG A 350 4.67 12.52 -9.50
CA ARG A 350 5.99 13.13 -9.68
C ARG A 350 6.63 13.58 -8.37
N ASP A 351 5.86 13.72 -7.28
CA ASP A 351 6.40 14.08 -5.98
C ASP A 351 7.01 12.86 -5.27
N THR A 352 8.21 12.49 -5.70
CA THR A 352 8.96 11.34 -5.17
C THR A 352 9.16 11.45 -3.66
N ARG A 353 9.32 12.67 -3.12
CA ARG A 353 9.50 12.89 -1.69
C ARG A 353 8.26 12.52 -0.90
N SER A 354 7.10 13.02 -1.31
CA SER A 354 5.83 12.69 -0.68
C SER A 354 5.51 11.20 -0.79
N LYS A 355 5.82 10.57 -1.94
CA LYS A 355 5.68 9.11 -2.13
C LYS A 355 6.52 8.32 -1.12
N VAL A 356 7.80 8.66 -0.96
CA VAL A 356 8.69 7.98 0.01
C VAL A 356 8.16 8.14 1.44
N MET A 357 7.75 9.35 1.81
CA MET A 357 7.19 9.62 3.13
C MET A 357 5.89 8.85 3.39
N PHE A 358 4.98 8.85 2.41
CA PHE A 358 3.71 8.14 2.51
C PHE A 358 3.92 6.62 2.64
N ASN A 359 4.82 6.04 1.83
CA ASN A 359 5.18 4.63 1.94
C ASN A 359 5.84 4.28 3.27
N SER A 360 6.63 5.22 3.85
CA SER A 360 7.20 5.02 5.18
C SER A 360 6.12 4.89 6.26
N VAL A 361 5.01 5.64 6.14
CA VAL A 361 3.87 5.51 7.07
C VAL A 361 3.17 4.17 6.89
N LEU A 362 2.94 3.72 5.65
CA LEU A 362 2.38 2.40 5.36
C LEU A 362 3.24 1.28 5.99
N LEU A 363 4.57 1.38 5.84
CA LEU A 363 5.50 0.41 6.43
C LEU A 363 5.46 0.45 7.97
N LEU A 364 5.46 1.64 8.57
CA LEU A 364 5.36 1.78 10.03
C LEU A 364 4.05 1.21 10.57
N PHE A 365 2.95 1.44 9.84
CA PHE A 365 1.65 0.89 10.22
C PHE A 365 1.66 -0.64 10.17
N SER A 366 2.22 -1.25 9.13
CA SER A 366 2.33 -2.71 9.01
C SER A 366 3.20 -3.34 10.13
N LEU A 367 4.22 -2.62 10.62
CA LEU A 367 5.03 -3.10 11.76
C LEU A 367 4.25 -3.16 13.09
N THR A 368 3.18 -2.38 13.21
CA THR A 368 2.32 -2.42 14.42
C THR A 368 1.28 -3.53 14.38
N GLU A 369 0.90 -3.98 13.19
CA GLU A 369 -0.11 -5.04 12.99
C GLU A 369 0.45 -6.45 13.20
N THR A 370 1.72 -6.68 12.91
CA THR A 370 2.35 -8.02 12.91
C THR A 370 2.45 -8.68 14.28
N ALA A 371 2.02 -8.02 15.33
CA ALA A 371 2.10 -8.57 16.68
C ALA A 371 0.99 -9.55 17.06
N LYS A 372 0.33 -10.30 16.19
CA LYS A 372 -0.48 -11.51 16.50
C LYS A 372 -1.74 -11.68 15.65
N SER A 373 -1.58 -11.97 14.40
CA SER A 373 -2.61 -12.75 13.70
C SER A 373 -1.90 -13.93 13.05
N GLN A 374 -1.88 -15.06 13.74
CA GLN A 374 -1.72 -16.32 13.01
C GLN A 374 -3.03 -16.49 12.23
N PRO A 375 -3.01 -16.43 10.90
CA PRO A 375 -4.18 -16.78 10.13
C PRO A 375 -4.45 -18.26 10.40
N MET A 376 -5.60 -18.57 11.00
CA MET A 376 -6.09 -19.93 10.97
C MET A 376 -6.31 -20.31 9.50
N PRO A 377 -5.79 -21.43 9.02
CA PRO A 377 -6.04 -21.87 7.66
C PRO A 377 -7.55 -22.10 7.50
N LEU A 378 -8.20 -21.23 6.75
CA LEU A 378 -9.58 -21.42 6.32
C LEU A 378 -9.57 -22.43 5.17
N VAL A 379 -9.82 -23.68 5.50
CA VAL A 379 -10.12 -24.68 4.47
C VAL A 379 -11.60 -24.51 4.09
N THR A 380 -11.85 -23.87 2.98
CA THR A 380 -13.20 -23.78 2.41
C THR A 380 -13.39 -24.95 1.47
N ILE A 381 -14.25 -25.90 1.84
CA ILE A 381 -14.70 -26.97 0.95
C ILE A 381 -15.91 -26.41 0.21
N PRO A 382 -15.84 -26.22 -1.13
CA PRO A 382 -17.01 -25.81 -1.88
C PRO A 382 -18.03 -26.94 -1.84
N THR A 383 -19.20 -26.69 -1.29
CA THR A 383 -20.38 -27.55 -1.49
C THR A 383 -20.89 -27.32 -2.91
N GLN A 384 -20.95 -28.41 -3.70
CA GLN A 384 -21.53 -28.45 -5.04
C GLN A 384 -23.01 -28.11 -5.02
#